data_73ff192e1245fc100a89744b92527739
#
_entry.id   73ff192e1245fc100a89744b92527739
#
_cell.length_a   1.000
_cell.length_b   1.000
_cell.length_c   1.000
_cell.angle_alpha   90.00
_cell.angle_beta   90.00
_cell.angle_gamma   90.00
#
_symmetry.space_group_name_H-M   'P 1'
#
loop_
_entity.id
_entity.type
_entity.pdbx_description
1 polymer ?
#
loop_
_entity_poly.entity_id
_entity_poly.type
_entity_poly.pdbx_seq_one_letter_code
_entity_poly.pdbx_strand_id
1 'polypeptide(L)'
;MKTKLKTVNIKGRQYVEVNERIIYFRDTFKGWAMTSDIIELDDTRCVMKASIFDENDRLIASGTAYEKESSSFINKTSFIENCETSSWGRALGNLGIGI
;
A
#
# COMPACT_ATOMS: atom_id res chain seq x y z
N MET A 1 -12.09 -5.43 -19.46
CA MET A 1 -11.83 -4.00 -19.71
C MET A 1 -11.06 -3.41 -18.53
N LYS A 2 -10.04 -2.64 -18.83
CA LYS A 2 -9.26 -2.02 -17.77
C LYS A 2 -9.97 -0.81 -17.19
N THR A 3 -10.07 -0.75 -15.88
CA THR A 3 -10.54 0.46 -15.20
C THR A 3 -9.43 1.51 -15.26
N LYS A 4 -9.78 2.70 -15.72
CA LYS A 4 -8.82 3.80 -15.74
C LYS A 4 -8.61 4.31 -14.31
N LEU A 5 -7.36 4.35 -13.87
CA LEU A 5 -7.01 4.84 -12.55
C LEU A 5 -7.08 6.37 -12.50
N LYS A 6 -7.70 6.89 -11.46
CA LYS A 6 -7.72 8.32 -11.21
C LYS A 6 -6.37 8.76 -10.67
N THR A 7 -5.93 9.93 -11.09
CA THR A 7 -4.68 10.50 -10.61
C THR A 7 -4.90 11.84 -9.96
N VAL A 8 -3.97 12.22 -9.11
CA VAL A 8 -3.91 13.56 -8.53
C VAL A 8 -2.57 14.19 -8.88
N ASN A 9 -2.53 15.51 -8.93
CA ASN A 9 -1.30 16.24 -9.23
C ASN A 9 -0.60 16.58 -7.91
N ILE A 10 0.63 16.08 -7.77
CA ILE A 10 1.47 16.40 -6.60
C ILE A 10 2.77 16.97 -7.14
N LYS A 11 3.01 18.25 -6.88
CA LYS A 11 4.21 18.98 -7.31
C LYS A 11 4.50 18.81 -8.80
N GLY A 12 3.45 18.91 -9.62
CA GLY A 12 3.57 18.80 -11.07
C GLY A 12 3.61 17.40 -11.62
N ARG A 13 3.52 16.37 -10.78
CA ARG A 13 3.51 14.97 -11.21
C ARG A 13 2.16 14.33 -10.99
N GLN A 14 1.78 13.48 -11.91
CA GLN A 14 0.58 12.65 -11.76
C GLN A 14 0.89 11.52 -10.76
N TYR A 15 -0.01 11.33 -9.81
CA TYR A 15 0.16 10.34 -8.77
C TYR A 15 -1.14 9.54 -8.60
N VAL A 16 -1.01 8.21 -8.54
CA VAL A 16 -2.14 7.32 -8.26
C VAL A 16 -2.14 7.02 -6.76
N GLU A 17 -3.14 7.54 -6.07
CA GLU A 17 -3.26 7.31 -4.63
C GLU A 17 -3.48 5.83 -4.32
N VAL A 18 -3.07 5.41 -3.12
CA VAL A 18 -3.18 4.00 -2.71
C VAL A 18 -4.62 3.52 -2.75
N ASN A 19 -5.58 4.36 -2.35
CA ASN A 19 -7.00 3.99 -2.40
C ASN A 19 -7.45 3.59 -3.80
N GLU A 20 -7.01 4.31 -4.83
CA GLU A 20 -7.34 3.97 -6.21
C GLU A 20 -6.71 2.64 -6.62
N ARG A 21 -5.50 2.37 -6.15
CA ARG A 21 -4.83 1.10 -6.43
C ARG A 21 -5.56 -0.07 -5.78
N ILE A 22 -6.05 0.13 -4.56
CA ILE A 22 -6.81 -0.90 -3.83
C ILE A 22 -8.11 -1.20 -4.55
N ILE A 23 -8.86 -0.17 -4.97
CA ILE A 23 -10.10 -0.35 -5.71
C ILE A 23 -9.85 -1.12 -7.00
N TYR A 24 -8.84 -0.73 -7.76
CA TYR A 24 -8.47 -1.42 -9.01
C TYR A 24 -8.13 -2.88 -8.72
N PHE A 25 -7.36 -3.13 -7.66
CA PHE A 25 -6.98 -4.49 -7.27
C PHE A 25 -8.22 -5.35 -6.95
N ARG A 26 -9.13 -4.83 -6.14
CA ARG A 26 -10.34 -5.56 -5.76
C ARG A 26 -11.25 -5.85 -6.95
N ASP A 27 -11.34 -4.89 -7.88
CA ASP A 27 -12.20 -5.04 -9.04
C ASP A 27 -11.61 -5.97 -10.10
N THR A 28 -10.28 -5.99 -10.21
CA THR A 28 -9.59 -6.67 -11.30
C THR A 28 -9.15 -8.09 -10.93
N PHE A 29 -8.68 -8.27 -9.69
CA PHE A 29 -8.10 -9.54 -9.26
C PHE A 29 -9.02 -10.24 -8.27
N LYS A 30 -10.16 -10.70 -8.78
CA LYS A 30 -11.15 -11.40 -7.96
C LYS A 30 -10.55 -12.66 -7.36
N GLY A 31 -10.84 -12.90 -6.09
CA GLY A 31 -10.32 -14.08 -5.40
C GLY A 31 -8.89 -13.94 -4.88
N TRP A 32 -8.21 -12.86 -5.21
CA TRP A 32 -6.87 -12.61 -4.66
C TRP A 32 -6.99 -11.93 -3.30
N ALA A 33 -5.96 -12.05 -2.50
CA ALA A 33 -5.92 -11.49 -1.14
C ALA A 33 -4.70 -10.60 -0.95
N MET A 34 -4.86 -9.59 -0.10
CA MET A 34 -3.75 -8.76 0.35
C MET A 34 -3.78 -8.71 1.87
N THR A 35 -2.64 -9.00 2.48
CA THR A 35 -2.50 -8.99 3.95
C THR A 35 -1.41 -7.99 4.33
N SER A 36 -1.41 -7.62 5.60
CA SER A 36 -0.31 -6.83 6.16
C SER A 36 0.16 -7.49 7.45
N ASP A 37 1.47 -7.46 7.66
CA ASP A 37 2.10 -7.98 8.86
C ASP A 37 2.93 -6.88 9.50
N ILE A 38 2.83 -6.76 10.82
CA ILE A 38 3.67 -5.85 11.58
C ILE A 38 5.00 -6.54 11.82
N ILE A 39 6.06 -6.00 11.22
CA ILE A 39 7.41 -6.55 11.37
C ILE A 39 8.05 -5.99 12.64
N GLU A 40 7.85 -4.71 12.89
CA GLU A 40 8.41 -4.03 14.05
C GLU A 40 7.49 -2.89 14.45
N LEU A 41 7.22 -2.76 15.73
CA LEU A 41 6.38 -1.70 16.25
C LEU A 41 6.82 -1.31 17.65
N ASP A 42 7.05 -0.01 17.85
CA ASP A 42 7.22 0.58 19.18
C ASP A 42 6.53 1.94 19.20
N ASP A 43 6.73 2.70 20.27
CA ASP A 43 6.04 3.97 20.46
C ASP A 43 6.40 5.03 19.42
N THR A 44 7.50 4.85 18.70
CA THR A 44 8.06 5.87 17.82
C THR A 44 8.14 5.47 16.36
N ARG A 45 8.03 4.16 16.04
CA ARG A 45 8.18 3.72 14.66
C ARG A 45 7.42 2.43 14.38
N CYS A 46 7.15 2.22 13.10
CA CYS A 46 6.45 1.04 12.62
C CYS A 46 7.07 0.58 11.31
N VAL A 47 7.27 -0.74 11.19
CA VAL A 47 7.68 -1.39 9.94
C VAL A 47 6.63 -2.44 9.63
N MET A 48 6.03 -2.36 8.44
CA MET A 48 5.02 -3.29 7.99
C MET A 48 5.37 -3.86 6.64
N LYS A 49 4.92 -5.09 6.40
CA LYS A 49 5.05 -5.76 5.11
C LYS A 49 3.66 -6.17 4.64
N ALA A 50 3.29 -5.72 3.45
CA ALA A 50 2.06 -6.18 2.78
C ALA A 50 2.43 -7.29 1.81
N SER A 51 1.55 -8.28 1.69
CA SER A 51 1.74 -9.42 0.80
C SER A 51 0.48 -9.66 -0.01
N ILE A 52 0.65 -9.97 -1.29
CA ILE A 52 -0.46 -10.23 -2.21
C ILE A 52 -0.38 -11.69 -2.64
N PHE A 53 -1.50 -12.39 -2.50
CA PHE A 53 -1.64 -13.79 -2.86
C PHE A 53 -2.69 -13.96 -3.93
N ASP A 54 -2.47 -14.89 -4.87
CA ASP A 54 -3.47 -15.21 -5.88
C ASP A 54 -4.54 -16.15 -5.29
N GLU A 55 -5.47 -16.60 -6.14
CA GLU A 55 -6.57 -17.48 -5.73
C GLU A 55 -6.12 -18.86 -5.27
N ASN A 56 -4.86 -19.22 -5.56
CA ASN A 56 -4.27 -20.50 -5.11
C ASN A 56 -3.34 -20.33 -3.91
N ASP A 57 -3.46 -19.19 -3.21
CA ASP A 57 -2.62 -18.84 -2.04
C ASP A 57 -1.13 -18.73 -2.35
N ARG A 58 -0.78 -18.49 -3.62
CA ARG A 58 0.62 -18.28 -4.00
C ARG A 58 0.99 -16.80 -3.83
N LEU A 59 2.13 -16.55 -3.18
CA LEU A 59 2.64 -15.19 -3.03
C LEU A 59 3.05 -14.62 -4.38
N ILE A 60 2.47 -13.49 -4.76
CA ILE A 60 2.72 -12.84 -6.05
C ILE A 60 3.60 -11.60 -5.90
N ALA A 61 3.32 -10.79 -4.88
CA ALA A 61 4.03 -9.54 -4.69
C ALA A 61 4.02 -9.14 -3.22
N SER A 62 5.00 -8.36 -2.81
CA SER A 62 5.04 -7.81 -1.47
C SER A 62 5.65 -6.41 -1.48
N GLY A 63 5.45 -5.68 -0.39
CA GLY A 63 6.02 -4.36 -0.21
C GLY A 63 6.21 -4.07 1.26
N THR A 64 7.33 -3.45 1.61
CA THR A 64 7.64 -3.10 3.00
C THR A 64 7.69 -1.59 3.13
N ALA A 65 7.15 -1.08 4.23
CA ALA A 65 7.16 0.34 4.53
C ALA A 65 7.63 0.58 5.96
N TYR A 66 8.14 1.78 6.18
CA TYR A 66 8.66 2.23 7.46
C TYR A 66 8.15 3.64 7.72
N GLU A 67 7.61 3.87 8.91
CA GLU A 67 7.15 5.20 9.32
C GLU A 67 7.61 5.50 10.73
N LYS A 68 8.03 6.74 10.94
CA LYS A 68 8.35 7.27 12.27
C LYS A 68 7.26 8.22 12.72
N GLU A 69 6.92 8.17 14.01
CA GLU A 69 6.00 9.14 14.61
C GLU A 69 6.43 10.58 14.33
N SER A 70 7.73 10.86 14.48
CA SER A 70 8.28 12.21 14.38
C SER A 70 8.55 12.68 12.95
N SER A 71 8.33 11.87 11.93
CA SER A 71 8.71 12.23 10.55
C SER A 71 7.81 13.27 9.92
N SER A 72 6.59 13.44 10.43
CA SER A 72 5.66 14.46 9.93
C SER A 72 4.60 14.77 10.98
N PHE A 73 3.88 15.87 10.77
CA PHE A 73 2.77 16.23 11.64
C PHE A 73 1.68 15.15 11.64
N ILE A 74 1.40 14.60 10.47
CA ILE A 74 0.38 13.55 10.32
C ILE A 74 0.81 12.30 11.08
N ASN A 75 2.08 11.94 11.03
CA ASN A 75 2.58 10.73 11.68
C ASN A 75 2.56 10.79 13.21
N LYS A 76 2.44 11.95 13.81
CA LYS A 76 2.34 12.04 15.26
C LYS A 76 1.15 11.26 15.83
N THR A 77 0.06 11.16 15.06
CA THR A 77 -1.14 10.48 15.51
C THR A 77 -1.52 9.29 14.64
N SER A 78 -0.89 9.12 13.47
CA SER A 78 -1.33 8.16 12.46
C SER A 78 -0.17 7.39 11.83
N PHE A 79 0.98 7.28 12.52
CA PHE A 79 2.14 6.64 11.89
C PHE A 79 1.91 5.16 11.60
N ILE A 80 1.13 4.47 12.40
CA ILE A 80 0.82 3.05 12.20
C ILE A 80 -0.05 2.87 10.96
N GLU A 81 -1.14 3.63 10.89
CA GLU A 81 -2.05 3.57 9.74
C GLU A 81 -1.36 3.99 8.44
N ASN A 82 -0.52 5.02 8.52
CA ASN A 82 0.25 5.46 7.36
C ASN A 82 1.26 4.40 6.92
N CYS A 83 1.85 3.68 7.86
CA CYS A 83 2.76 2.59 7.56
C CYS A 83 2.05 1.47 6.81
N GLU A 84 0.86 1.08 7.26
CA GLU A 84 0.08 0.06 6.59
C GLU A 84 -0.30 0.48 5.17
N THR A 85 -0.83 1.69 5.01
CA THR A 85 -1.21 2.22 3.70
C THR A 85 0.00 2.26 2.77
N SER A 86 1.15 2.69 3.25
CA SER A 86 2.37 2.72 2.46
C SER A 86 2.83 1.32 2.04
N SER A 87 2.72 0.35 2.94
CA SER A 87 3.09 -1.03 2.61
C SER A 87 2.18 -1.60 1.52
N TRP A 88 0.88 -1.33 1.59
CA TRP A 88 -0.07 -1.73 0.55
C TRP A 88 0.26 -1.07 -0.78
N GLY A 89 0.55 0.23 -0.77
CA GLY A 89 0.93 0.96 -1.97
C GLY A 89 2.15 0.36 -2.65
N ARG A 90 3.16 -0.02 -1.88
CA ARG A 90 4.37 -0.64 -2.42
C ARG A 90 4.09 -2.04 -2.98
N ALA A 91 3.29 -2.85 -2.30
CA ALA A 91 2.93 -4.18 -2.78
C ALA A 91 2.15 -4.08 -4.09
N LEU A 92 1.18 -3.18 -4.15
CA LEU A 92 0.37 -2.97 -5.36
C LEU A 92 1.23 -2.40 -6.50
N GLY A 93 2.17 -1.51 -6.19
CA GLY A 93 3.13 -1.02 -7.18
C GLY A 93 4.01 -2.14 -7.73
N ASN A 94 4.47 -3.04 -6.86
CA ASN A 94 5.26 -4.20 -7.28
C ASN A 94 4.46 -5.17 -8.14
N LEU A 95 3.16 -5.22 -7.95
CA LEU A 95 2.27 -5.99 -8.83
C LEU A 95 2.06 -5.31 -10.19
N GLY A 96 2.37 -4.02 -10.29
CA GLY A 96 2.24 -3.27 -11.52
C GLY A 96 1.09 -2.27 -11.55
N ILE A 97 0.42 -2.07 -10.42
CA ILE A 97 -0.72 -1.16 -10.36
C ILE A 97 -0.25 0.24 -9.97
N GLY A 98 -0.54 1.22 -10.83
CA GLY A 98 -0.28 2.63 -10.53
C GLY A 98 1.17 3.06 -10.66
N ILE A 99 1.94 2.38 -11.47
CA ILE A 99 3.34 2.74 -11.74
C ILE A 99 3.50 3.29 -13.16
#